data_92a97ee33f2334940bf6b15bc0a522b8
#
_entry.id   92a97ee33f2334940bf6b15bc0a522b8
#
_cell.length_a   1.000
_cell.length_b   1.000
_cell.length_c   1.000
_cell.angle_alpha   90.00
_cell.angle_beta   90.00
_cell.angle_gamma   90.00
#
_symmetry.space_group_name_H-M   'P 1'
#
loop_
_entity.id
_entity.type
_entity.pdbx_description
1 polymer ?
#
loop_
_entity_poly.entity_id
_entity_poly.type
_entity_poly.pdbx_seq_one_letter_code
_entity_poly.pdbx_strand_id
1 'polypeptide(L)'
;LDLDDRQSGRAAGERLTPEQRYASSRGGAPGVALTEAIRQGLAPDGGLYVPTRLPEVDVGALARSRRLPEIAQGALGGFFRGDRLEPALGDIAQAAFDFPAPTTAVEKCPDPLFVLELFHGPTAAFKDFGARFLAETLERAQSPSEPPMTILVATSGDTGGAVAAAFHRRPWVRIVVLYPKGLVSDRQEQQLTCWGENVRALRIGGTFDDCQRLVKEAFLDARLRARHHFSSANSINVGRLLPQMVYYVASSLDVERRTGKRASYIIPAGNLGNAFAAMWARAMGFPIARIILAHNANRTVPDFLRDGEWRPRPSVQTLASAMDVGNPSNMERVRALYPSFASVSEHLSAESVDDATIRRRIGEDFMRFGREWCPHTATAAEVYQRLSEGERRDNPWILVATAHPAKFNDIVEPIIGKSVDVPPALSQLLA
;
A
#
# COMPACT_ATOMS: atom_id res chain seq x y z
N LEU A 1 -57.92 45.69 -9.91
CA LEU A 1 -56.78 46.55 -9.57
C LEU A 1 -55.61 45.68 -9.16
N ASP A 2 -54.66 45.70 -10.07
CA ASP A 2 -53.31 45.15 -10.04
C ASP A 2 -52.56 45.37 -8.77
N LEU A 3 -51.65 44.44 -8.48
CA LEU A 3 -50.27 44.79 -8.13
C LEU A 3 -49.37 43.55 -8.03
N ASP A 4 -48.54 43.39 -9.04
CA ASP A 4 -47.09 43.23 -9.01
C ASP A 4 -46.50 42.04 -8.22
N ASP A 5 -46.30 40.99 -8.95
CA ASP A 5 -45.51 39.80 -8.55
C ASP A 5 -44.10 39.96 -9.11
N ARG A 6 -43.15 40.52 -8.32
CA ARG A 6 -41.73 40.49 -8.63
C ARG A 6 -41.10 39.30 -7.97
N GLN A 7 -40.99 38.22 -8.73
CA GLN A 7 -40.13 37.06 -8.40
C GLN A 7 -38.67 37.50 -8.30
N SER A 8 -38.17 37.49 -7.08
CA SER A 8 -36.74 37.51 -6.79
C SER A 8 -36.14 36.17 -7.16
N GLY A 9 -35.23 36.15 -8.17
CA GLY A 9 -34.43 35.00 -8.53
C GLY A 9 -33.63 34.46 -7.34
N ARG A 10 -33.99 33.31 -6.86
CA ARG A 10 -33.12 32.50 -6.02
C ARG A 10 -32.01 31.97 -6.89
N ALA A 11 -30.79 32.43 -6.65
CA ALA A 11 -29.57 31.84 -7.13
C ALA A 11 -29.58 30.33 -6.82
N ALA A 12 -29.22 29.51 -7.81
CA ALA A 12 -29.07 28.10 -7.65
C ALA A 12 -28.07 27.85 -6.52
N GLY A 13 -28.57 27.40 -5.37
CA GLY A 13 -27.75 27.08 -4.23
C GLY A 13 -26.77 25.96 -4.61
N GLU A 14 -25.48 26.23 -4.56
CA GLU A 14 -24.44 25.23 -4.54
C GLU A 14 -24.83 24.19 -3.48
N ARG A 15 -25.13 22.99 -3.92
CA ARG A 15 -25.33 21.88 -2.99
C ARG A 15 -23.99 21.64 -2.34
N LEU A 16 -23.83 22.07 -1.10
CA LEU A 16 -22.67 21.74 -0.28
C LEU A 16 -22.55 20.22 -0.28
N THR A 17 -21.54 19.69 -0.97
CA THR A 17 -21.26 18.26 -0.94
C THR A 17 -20.88 17.91 0.49
N PRO A 18 -21.52 16.88 1.10
CA PRO A 18 -21.32 16.59 2.51
C PRO A 18 -19.86 16.22 2.79
N GLU A 19 -19.37 16.59 3.99
CA GLU A 19 -18.04 16.23 4.48
C GLU A 19 -17.76 14.75 4.37
N GLN A 20 -16.52 14.39 4.05
CA GLN A 20 -16.08 13.01 4.04
C GLN A 20 -15.86 12.51 5.47
N ARG A 21 -16.44 11.37 5.82
CA ARG A 21 -16.30 10.75 7.15
C ARG A 21 -15.72 9.34 7.02
N TYR A 22 -15.10 8.88 8.11
CA TYR A 22 -14.47 7.57 8.21
C TYR A 22 -15.09 6.77 9.36
N ALA A 23 -15.62 5.61 9.06
CA ALA A 23 -16.22 4.69 10.02
C ALA A 23 -15.31 3.50 10.30
N SER A 24 -15.54 2.83 11.42
CA SER A 24 -14.90 1.54 11.70
C SER A 24 -15.47 0.44 10.80
N SER A 25 -14.61 -0.44 10.29
CA SER A 25 -15.01 -1.65 9.56
C SER A 25 -15.90 -2.60 10.38
N ARG A 26 -15.93 -2.44 11.71
CA ARG A 26 -16.76 -3.22 12.66
C ARG A 26 -18.04 -2.51 13.05
N GLY A 27 -18.22 -1.25 12.70
CA GLY A 27 -19.42 -0.48 12.96
C GLY A 27 -19.60 -0.02 14.40
N GLY A 28 -18.70 -0.36 15.34
CA GLY A 28 -18.81 -0.08 16.77
C GLY A 28 -18.30 1.31 17.19
N ALA A 29 -17.82 2.13 16.25
CA ALA A 29 -17.29 3.47 16.55
C ALA A 29 -17.97 4.54 15.69
N PRO A 30 -18.16 5.78 16.22
CA PRO A 30 -18.73 6.89 15.46
C PRO A 30 -17.81 7.29 14.30
N GLY A 31 -18.39 7.81 13.23
CA GLY A 31 -17.62 8.33 12.08
C GLY A 31 -16.81 9.57 12.47
N VAL A 32 -15.53 9.59 12.08
CA VAL A 32 -14.56 10.65 12.36
C VAL A 32 -14.07 11.34 11.08
N ALA A 33 -13.43 12.50 11.20
CA ALA A 33 -12.73 13.16 10.11
C ALA A 33 -11.46 12.36 9.71
N LEU A 34 -10.94 12.58 8.51
CA LEU A 34 -9.74 11.89 8.02
C LEU A 34 -8.53 12.09 8.94
N THR A 35 -8.29 13.33 9.36
CA THR A 35 -7.19 13.66 10.28
C THR A 35 -7.24 12.80 11.53
N GLU A 36 -8.41 12.63 12.13
CA GLU A 36 -8.57 11.81 13.34
C GLU A 36 -8.36 10.33 13.06
N ALA A 37 -8.92 9.81 11.97
CA ALA A 37 -8.71 8.42 11.54
C ALA A 37 -7.22 8.09 11.32
N ILE A 38 -6.46 9.02 10.72
CA ILE A 38 -5.00 8.86 10.50
C ILE A 38 -4.23 8.96 11.82
N ARG A 39 -4.57 9.89 12.71
CA ARG A 39 -3.90 10.05 14.01
C ARG A 39 -4.11 8.84 14.91
N GLN A 40 -5.32 8.32 14.97
CA GLN A 40 -5.63 7.11 15.74
C GLN A 40 -5.02 5.85 15.11
N GLY A 41 -5.01 5.77 13.77
CA GLY A 41 -4.52 4.61 13.02
C GLY A 41 -5.42 3.37 13.09
N LEU A 42 -6.16 3.21 14.18
CA LEU A 42 -7.10 2.11 14.45
C LEU A 42 -8.32 2.67 15.19
N ALA A 43 -9.52 2.19 14.85
CA ALA A 43 -10.73 2.61 15.56
C ALA A 43 -10.77 2.07 17.00
N PRO A 44 -11.48 2.73 17.93
CA PRO A 44 -11.55 2.33 19.34
C PRO A 44 -12.10 0.91 19.57
N ASP A 45 -12.92 0.40 18.65
CA ASP A 45 -13.44 -0.98 18.67
C ASP A 45 -12.47 -2.02 18.07
N GLY A 46 -11.26 -1.58 17.71
CA GLY A 46 -10.23 -2.40 17.05
C GLY A 46 -10.49 -2.67 15.57
N GLY A 47 -11.49 -2.03 14.96
CA GLY A 47 -11.77 -2.07 13.53
C GLY A 47 -10.87 -1.12 12.74
N LEU A 48 -10.83 -1.31 11.42
CA LEU A 48 -10.06 -0.47 10.51
C LEU A 48 -10.91 0.68 9.98
N TYR A 49 -10.34 1.88 9.89
CA TYR A 49 -11.04 2.99 9.29
C TYR A 49 -11.24 2.81 7.79
N VAL A 50 -12.48 3.03 7.34
CA VAL A 50 -12.90 3.05 5.93
C VAL A 50 -13.72 4.31 5.66
N PRO A 51 -13.66 4.91 4.46
CA PRO A 51 -14.52 6.03 4.12
C PRO A 51 -15.99 5.56 4.10
N THR A 52 -16.90 6.37 4.61
CA THR A 52 -18.34 6.04 4.63
C THR A 52 -18.96 5.98 3.23
N ARG A 53 -18.29 6.62 2.26
CA ARG A 53 -18.57 6.54 0.83
C ARG A 53 -17.28 6.74 0.05
N LEU A 54 -17.15 6.12 -1.10
CA LEU A 54 -16.07 6.41 -2.04
C LEU A 54 -16.38 7.75 -2.73
N PRO A 55 -15.39 8.67 -2.80
CA PRO A 55 -15.57 9.93 -3.50
C PRO A 55 -15.75 9.73 -5.00
N GLU A 56 -16.57 10.59 -5.60
CA GLU A 56 -16.63 10.73 -7.06
C GLU A 56 -15.39 11.47 -7.56
N VAL A 57 -14.83 11.03 -8.68
CA VAL A 57 -13.65 11.61 -9.32
C VAL A 57 -13.90 11.78 -10.81
N ASP A 58 -13.51 12.91 -11.35
CA ASP A 58 -13.45 13.11 -12.80
C ASP A 58 -12.22 12.40 -13.39
N VAL A 59 -12.40 11.14 -13.76
CA VAL A 59 -11.36 10.30 -14.36
C VAL A 59 -10.82 10.93 -15.65
N GLY A 60 -11.71 11.57 -16.47
CA GLY A 60 -11.31 12.22 -17.71
C GLY A 60 -10.38 13.42 -17.51
N ALA A 61 -10.61 14.23 -16.47
CA ALA A 61 -9.73 15.32 -16.11
C ALA A 61 -8.34 14.78 -15.69
N LEU A 62 -8.30 13.74 -14.85
CA LEU A 62 -7.05 13.12 -14.40
C LEU A 62 -6.27 12.40 -15.50
N ALA A 63 -6.94 11.90 -16.53
CA ALA A 63 -6.29 11.23 -17.66
C ALA A 63 -5.25 12.11 -18.39
N ARG A 64 -5.31 13.44 -18.24
CA ARG A 64 -4.35 14.40 -18.80
C ARG A 64 -3.09 14.57 -17.93
N SER A 65 -3.18 14.30 -16.64
CA SER A 65 -2.04 14.43 -15.71
C SER A 65 -0.99 13.34 -15.92
N ARG A 66 0.27 13.70 -15.70
CA ARG A 66 1.44 12.79 -15.82
C ARG A 66 2.25 12.72 -14.53
N ARG A 67 2.19 13.75 -13.70
CA ARG A 67 2.95 13.85 -12.47
C ARG A 67 2.16 13.24 -11.31
N LEU A 68 2.83 12.41 -10.52
CA LEU A 68 2.20 11.75 -9.35
C LEU A 68 1.58 12.74 -8.37
N PRO A 69 2.18 13.90 -8.02
CA PRO A 69 1.54 14.88 -7.13
C PRO A 69 0.21 15.40 -7.65
N GLU A 70 0.08 15.66 -8.95
CA GLU A 70 -1.17 16.13 -9.57
C GLU A 70 -2.24 15.04 -9.55
N ILE A 71 -1.85 13.80 -9.88
CA ILE A 71 -2.72 12.64 -9.81
C ILE A 71 -3.18 12.41 -8.36
N ALA A 72 -2.27 12.56 -7.38
CA ALA A 72 -2.59 12.43 -5.97
C ALA A 72 -3.64 13.46 -5.52
N GLN A 73 -3.48 14.73 -5.88
CA GLN A 73 -4.46 15.77 -5.55
C GLN A 73 -5.84 15.44 -6.11
N GLY A 74 -5.92 15.05 -7.38
CA GLY A 74 -7.21 14.73 -8.01
C GLY A 74 -7.83 13.45 -7.48
N ALA A 75 -7.05 12.38 -7.33
CA ALA A 75 -7.55 11.08 -6.87
C ALA A 75 -7.90 11.07 -5.38
N LEU A 76 -7.15 11.81 -4.55
CA LEU A 76 -7.33 11.83 -3.11
C LEU A 76 -8.18 13.01 -2.61
N GLY A 77 -8.40 14.06 -3.40
CA GLY A 77 -9.10 15.29 -2.97
C GLY A 77 -10.45 15.03 -2.31
N GLY A 78 -11.25 14.14 -2.89
CA GLY A 78 -12.55 13.78 -2.34
C GLY A 78 -12.48 13.08 -0.97
N PHE A 79 -11.37 12.40 -0.65
CA PHE A 79 -11.14 11.79 0.66
C PHE A 79 -10.80 12.81 1.75
N PHE A 80 -10.29 13.97 1.37
CA PHE A 80 -9.94 15.07 2.27
C PHE A 80 -11.06 16.11 2.42
N ARG A 81 -12.15 15.98 1.68
CA ARG A 81 -13.22 16.98 1.64
C ARG A 81 -13.81 17.27 3.01
N GLY A 82 -13.76 18.54 3.42
CA GLY A 82 -14.22 19.01 4.72
C GLY A 82 -13.29 18.66 5.89
N ASP A 83 -12.15 18.03 5.63
CA ASP A 83 -11.11 17.81 6.64
C ASP A 83 -10.19 19.04 6.74
N ARG A 84 -9.65 19.31 7.93
CA ARG A 84 -8.72 20.44 8.15
C ARG A 84 -7.43 20.35 7.32
N LEU A 85 -7.08 19.16 6.81
CA LEU A 85 -5.92 18.96 5.94
C LEU A 85 -6.25 19.10 4.45
N GLU A 86 -7.50 19.31 4.08
CA GLU A 86 -7.88 19.52 2.67
C GLU A 86 -7.05 20.61 1.97
N PRO A 87 -6.84 21.82 2.57
CA PRO A 87 -6.01 22.86 1.96
C PRO A 87 -4.54 22.49 1.81
N ALA A 88 -4.04 21.57 2.63
CA ALA A 88 -2.64 21.13 2.63
C ALA A 88 -2.35 19.94 1.70
N LEU A 89 -3.38 19.33 1.09
CA LEU A 89 -3.21 18.13 0.28
C LEU A 89 -2.21 18.32 -0.87
N GLY A 90 -2.19 19.51 -1.48
CA GLY A 90 -1.23 19.85 -2.54
C GLY A 90 0.22 19.72 -2.08
N ASP A 91 0.54 20.33 -0.94
CA ASP A 91 1.89 20.29 -0.36
C ASP A 91 2.26 18.90 0.13
N ILE A 92 1.30 18.19 0.75
CA ILE A 92 1.47 16.78 1.15
C ILE A 92 1.81 15.91 -0.06
N ALA A 93 1.07 16.07 -1.16
CA ALA A 93 1.28 15.31 -2.38
C ALA A 93 2.64 15.63 -3.02
N GLN A 94 3.02 16.90 -3.09
CA GLN A 94 4.30 17.31 -3.66
C GLN A 94 5.49 16.76 -2.85
N ALA A 95 5.41 16.75 -1.52
CA ALA A 95 6.46 16.24 -0.66
C ALA A 95 6.54 14.71 -0.61
N ALA A 96 5.39 14.02 -0.72
CA ALA A 96 5.32 12.58 -0.60
C ALA A 96 5.65 11.82 -1.90
N PHE A 97 5.32 12.42 -3.07
CA PHE A 97 5.46 11.78 -4.38
C PHE A 97 6.57 12.44 -5.22
N ASP A 98 7.76 12.64 -4.63
CA ASP A 98 8.93 13.25 -5.25
C ASP A 98 9.82 12.25 -6.02
N PHE A 99 9.42 11.00 -6.13
CA PHE A 99 10.07 9.95 -6.89
C PHE A 99 9.08 9.21 -7.81
N PRO A 100 9.56 8.61 -8.93
CA PRO A 100 8.68 8.05 -9.95
C PRO A 100 8.08 6.70 -9.56
N ALA A 101 6.96 6.35 -10.24
CA ALA A 101 6.37 5.01 -10.30
C ALA A 101 6.13 4.65 -11.79
N PRO A 102 7.18 4.37 -12.56
CA PRO A 102 7.04 4.13 -13.99
C PRO A 102 6.34 2.81 -14.29
N THR A 103 5.61 2.80 -15.42
CA THR A 103 5.03 1.59 -16.01
C THR A 103 5.80 1.25 -17.26
N THR A 104 6.70 0.26 -17.18
CA THR A 104 7.61 -0.14 -18.24
C THR A 104 7.09 -1.38 -19.00
N ALA A 105 7.23 -1.42 -20.33
CA ALA A 105 6.89 -2.63 -21.09
C ALA A 105 7.96 -3.71 -20.91
N VAL A 106 7.59 -4.97 -21.00
CA VAL A 106 8.51 -6.10 -21.08
C VAL A 106 8.79 -6.36 -22.57
N GLU A 107 9.81 -5.71 -23.12
CA GLU A 107 10.09 -5.64 -24.56
C GLU A 107 10.17 -6.99 -25.28
N LYS A 108 10.72 -8.01 -24.62
CA LYS A 108 10.85 -9.36 -25.20
C LYS A 108 9.61 -10.24 -24.99
N CYS A 109 8.57 -9.72 -24.36
CA CYS A 109 7.32 -10.45 -24.21
C CYS A 109 6.43 -10.20 -25.45
N PRO A 110 5.91 -11.26 -26.10
CA PRO A 110 5.02 -11.09 -27.26
C PRO A 110 3.65 -10.54 -26.88
N ASP A 111 3.24 -10.70 -25.61
CA ASP A 111 1.98 -10.22 -25.09
C ASP A 111 2.12 -8.79 -24.50
N PRO A 112 1.03 -8.01 -24.39
CA PRO A 112 1.09 -6.66 -23.81
C PRO A 112 1.30 -6.70 -22.29
N LEU A 113 2.54 -7.05 -21.88
CA LEU A 113 2.98 -7.14 -20.50
C LEU A 113 3.74 -5.90 -20.07
N PHE A 114 3.35 -5.35 -18.92
CA PHE A 114 3.97 -4.19 -18.29
C PHE A 114 4.41 -4.51 -16.86
N VAL A 115 5.30 -3.69 -16.33
CA VAL A 115 5.76 -3.71 -14.94
C VAL A 115 5.53 -2.33 -14.33
N LEU A 116 4.79 -2.28 -13.23
CA LEU A 116 4.69 -1.09 -12.40
C LEU A 116 5.81 -1.14 -11.36
N GLU A 117 6.83 -0.31 -11.56
CA GLU A 117 8.04 -0.29 -10.73
C GLU A 117 7.86 0.65 -9.54
N LEU A 118 7.70 0.11 -8.34
CA LEU A 118 7.40 0.87 -7.11
C LEU A 118 8.60 0.98 -6.16
N PHE A 119 9.80 0.78 -6.66
CA PHE A 119 11.03 0.69 -5.87
C PHE A 119 12.03 1.84 -6.12
N HIS A 120 11.57 2.95 -6.68
CA HIS A 120 12.42 4.12 -6.94
C HIS A 120 12.50 5.11 -5.79
N GLY A 121 11.81 4.83 -4.68
CA GLY A 121 11.88 5.63 -3.46
C GLY A 121 13.12 5.35 -2.61
N PRO A 122 13.28 6.09 -1.50
CA PRO A 122 14.49 6.06 -0.66
C PRO A 122 14.89 4.69 -0.13
N THR A 123 13.93 3.82 0.17
CA THR A 123 14.21 2.48 0.71
C THR A 123 14.03 1.36 -0.32
N ALA A 124 13.88 1.72 -1.59
CA ALA A 124 13.72 0.82 -2.71
C ALA A 124 12.57 -0.19 -2.54
N ALA A 125 11.43 0.27 -2.01
CA ALA A 125 10.20 -0.51 -1.87
C ALA A 125 8.95 0.38 -1.96
N PHE A 126 7.81 -0.18 -2.40
CA PHE A 126 6.54 0.55 -2.53
C PHE A 126 6.05 1.19 -1.22
N LYS A 127 6.57 0.71 -0.11
CA LYS A 127 6.26 1.21 1.23
C LYS A 127 6.62 2.69 1.41
N ASP A 128 7.56 3.21 0.62
CA ASP A 128 7.97 4.61 0.65
C ASP A 128 6.81 5.56 0.35
N PHE A 129 5.96 5.24 -0.63
CA PHE A 129 4.78 6.05 -0.97
C PHE A 129 3.87 6.27 0.25
N GLY A 130 3.52 5.16 0.92
CA GLY A 130 2.64 5.22 2.08
C GLY A 130 3.30 5.82 3.32
N ALA A 131 4.57 5.55 3.56
CA ALA A 131 5.28 6.06 4.74
C ALA A 131 5.51 7.57 4.66
N ARG A 132 5.97 8.08 3.51
CA ARG A 132 6.19 9.52 3.29
C ARG A 132 4.89 10.31 3.36
N PHE A 133 3.84 9.85 2.69
CA PHE A 133 2.53 10.49 2.76
C PHE A 133 1.99 10.55 4.20
N LEU A 134 2.11 9.46 4.95
CA LEU A 134 1.69 9.44 6.35
C LEU A 134 2.50 10.43 7.19
N ALA A 135 3.84 10.50 6.99
CA ALA A 135 4.69 11.43 7.70
C ALA A 135 4.31 12.88 7.43
N GLU A 136 4.14 13.27 6.15
CA GLU A 136 3.71 14.61 5.75
C GLU A 136 2.32 14.97 6.28
N THR A 137 1.41 14.01 6.30
CA THR A 137 0.04 14.20 6.79
C THR A 137 0.03 14.38 8.31
N LEU A 138 0.73 13.51 9.06
CA LEU A 138 0.78 13.58 10.51
C LEU A 138 1.51 14.84 11.00
N GLU A 139 2.56 15.29 10.33
CA GLU A 139 3.26 16.52 10.68
C GLU A 139 2.34 17.72 10.64
N ARG A 140 1.53 17.84 9.58
CA ARG A 140 0.55 18.92 9.43
C ARG A 140 -0.68 18.75 10.35
N ALA A 141 -0.92 17.51 10.79
CA ALA A 141 -1.97 17.21 11.76
C ALA A 141 -1.55 17.45 13.22
N GLN A 142 -0.25 17.55 13.51
CA GLN A 142 0.28 17.77 14.86
C GLN A 142 0.23 19.24 15.23
N SER A 143 -0.24 19.54 16.45
CA SER A 143 -0.11 20.88 17.01
C SER A 143 1.28 21.08 17.64
N PRO A 144 1.90 22.25 17.52
CA PRO A 144 3.18 22.54 18.19
C PRO A 144 3.15 22.40 19.72
N SER A 145 1.96 22.53 20.33
CA SER A 145 1.76 22.40 21.78
C SER A 145 1.54 20.96 22.24
N GLU A 146 1.35 20.02 21.32
CA GLU A 146 1.15 18.60 21.66
C GLU A 146 2.48 17.90 21.95
N PRO A 147 2.53 16.96 22.91
CA PRO A 147 3.70 16.14 23.13
C PRO A 147 3.99 15.26 21.91
N PRO A 148 5.28 14.88 21.70
CA PRO A 148 5.65 14.02 20.58
C PRO A 148 4.87 12.71 20.57
N MET A 149 4.32 12.37 19.40
CA MET A 149 3.65 11.10 19.14
C MET A 149 4.66 9.94 19.18
N THR A 150 4.24 8.77 19.60
CA THR A 150 5.05 7.54 19.51
C THR A 150 4.42 6.58 18.51
N ILE A 151 5.13 6.28 17.44
CA ILE A 151 4.70 5.32 16.42
C ILE A 151 5.39 3.98 16.65
N LEU A 152 4.61 2.94 16.88
CA LEU A 152 5.06 1.57 17.00
C LEU A 152 4.88 0.84 15.65
N VAL A 153 5.92 0.17 15.18
CA VAL A 153 5.94 -0.55 13.91
C VAL A 153 6.46 -1.96 14.11
N ALA A 154 5.63 -2.97 13.93
CA ALA A 154 6.10 -4.32 13.70
C ALA A 154 6.42 -4.50 12.22
N THR A 155 7.55 -5.10 11.89
CA THR A 155 8.00 -5.24 10.50
C THR A 155 8.69 -6.57 10.24
N SER A 156 8.51 -7.08 9.02
CA SER A 156 9.31 -8.16 8.42
C SER A 156 10.42 -7.62 7.48
N GLY A 157 10.80 -6.33 7.62
CA GLY A 157 11.85 -5.66 6.84
C GLY A 157 11.38 -4.34 6.23
N ASP A 158 10.78 -4.37 5.05
CA ASP A 158 10.50 -3.18 4.21
C ASP A 158 9.65 -2.09 4.88
N THR A 159 8.63 -2.45 5.67
CA THR A 159 7.75 -1.47 6.31
C THR A 159 8.52 -0.63 7.33
N GLY A 160 9.35 -1.29 8.16
CA GLY A 160 10.15 -0.61 9.18
C GLY A 160 11.17 0.34 8.56
N GLY A 161 11.89 -0.09 7.51
CA GLY A 161 12.84 0.75 6.79
C GLY A 161 12.19 1.99 6.18
N ALA A 162 11.06 1.82 5.48
CA ALA A 162 10.34 2.94 4.88
C ALA A 162 9.80 3.94 5.93
N VAL A 163 9.28 3.44 7.06
CA VAL A 163 8.80 4.29 8.15
C VAL A 163 9.97 4.99 8.81
N ALA A 164 11.07 4.30 9.12
CA ALA A 164 12.25 4.92 9.68
C ALA A 164 12.77 6.06 8.79
N ALA A 165 12.92 5.82 7.47
CA ALA A 165 13.35 6.82 6.51
C ALA A 165 12.40 8.04 6.44
N ALA A 166 11.10 7.81 6.41
CA ALA A 166 10.12 8.89 6.27
C ALA A 166 9.99 9.78 7.52
N PHE A 167 10.23 9.23 8.70
CA PHE A 167 10.04 9.91 9.98
C PHE A 167 11.36 10.33 10.67
N HIS A 168 12.52 9.94 10.15
CA HIS A 168 13.81 10.32 10.71
C HIS A 168 13.98 11.85 10.78
N ARG A 169 14.54 12.34 11.91
CA ARG A 169 14.75 13.77 12.20
C ARG A 169 13.52 14.63 12.31
N ARG A 170 12.32 14.03 12.49
CA ARG A 170 11.11 14.79 12.78
C ARG A 170 10.89 14.89 14.29
N PRO A 171 11.05 16.11 14.90
CA PRO A 171 11.10 16.25 16.37
C PRO A 171 9.76 15.96 17.07
N TRP A 172 8.66 16.03 16.33
CA TRP A 172 7.30 15.81 16.84
C TRP A 172 6.91 14.32 16.98
N VAL A 173 7.81 13.37 16.61
CA VAL A 173 7.50 11.95 16.63
C VAL A 173 8.69 11.11 17.11
N ARG A 174 8.39 10.00 17.79
CA ARG A 174 9.33 8.93 18.14
C ARG A 174 8.92 7.66 17.41
N ILE A 175 9.87 6.99 16.79
CA ILE A 175 9.63 5.74 16.06
C ILE A 175 10.28 4.59 16.80
N VAL A 176 9.53 3.54 17.08
CA VAL A 176 10.02 2.28 17.63
C VAL A 176 9.68 1.17 16.66
N VAL A 177 10.72 0.62 16.02
CA VAL A 177 10.59 -0.48 15.04
C VAL A 177 10.92 -1.79 15.75
N LEU A 178 10.00 -2.76 15.72
CA LEU A 178 10.19 -4.11 16.23
C LEU A 178 10.35 -5.06 15.04
N TYR A 179 11.44 -5.82 15.00
CA TYR A 179 11.70 -6.79 13.93
C TYR A 179 12.25 -8.11 14.47
N PRO A 180 11.94 -9.26 13.83
CA PRO A 180 12.37 -10.56 14.28
C PRO A 180 13.86 -10.78 13.97
N LYS A 181 14.63 -11.25 14.97
CA LYS A 181 16.05 -11.53 14.86
C LYS A 181 16.32 -12.63 13.83
N GLY A 182 17.15 -12.33 12.82
CA GLY A 182 17.58 -13.31 11.82
C GLY A 182 16.51 -13.72 10.80
N LEU A 183 15.36 -13.01 10.74
CA LEU A 183 14.27 -13.28 9.80
C LEU A 183 14.04 -12.11 8.81
N VAL A 184 15.00 -11.20 8.72
CA VAL A 184 15.09 -10.15 7.70
C VAL A 184 16.43 -10.27 7.00
N SER A 185 16.57 -9.85 5.73
CA SER A 185 17.85 -9.86 5.03
C SER A 185 18.83 -8.87 5.67
N ASP A 186 20.13 -9.08 5.49
CA ASP A 186 21.17 -8.20 6.06
C ASP A 186 20.97 -6.75 5.62
N ARG A 187 20.65 -6.53 4.35
CA ARG A 187 20.35 -5.18 3.82
C ARG A 187 19.09 -4.58 4.41
N GLN A 188 18.06 -5.39 4.65
CA GLN A 188 16.87 -4.92 5.36
C GLN A 188 17.19 -4.58 6.83
N GLU A 189 17.97 -5.43 7.54
CA GLU A 189 18.37 -5.14 8.91
C GLU A 189 19.17 -3.83 9.00
N GLN A 190 20.10 -3.61 8.09
CA GLN A 190 20.84 -2.35 8.00
C GLN A 190 19.90 -1.15 7.79
N GLN A 191 18.92 -1.26 6.90
CA GLN A 191 17.89 -0.22 6.70
C GLN A 191 17.00 0.03 7.92
N LEU A 192 16.89 -0.92 8.85
CA LEU A 192 16.16 -0.74 10.11
C LEU A 192 17.01 -0.09 11.19
N THR A 193 18.34 -0.27 11.18
CA THR A 193 19.24 0.05 12.28
C THR A 193 20.20 1.21 12.05
N CYS A 194 20.36 1.70 10.81
CA CYS A 194 21.25 2.79 10.45
C CYS A 194 20.80 4.18 10.96
N TRP A 195 19.64 4.28 11.56
CA TRP A 195 19.06 5.52 12.06
C TRP A 195 19.54 5.82 13.50
N GLY A 196 19.30 7.00 13.93
CA GLY A 196 19.53 7.45 15.30
C GLY A 196 18.40 8.40 15.72
N GLU A 197 18.72 9.33 16.62
CA GLU A 197 17.84 10.44 17.02
C GLU A 197 16.47 9.97 17.51
N ASN A 198 15.39 10.21 16.73
CA ASN A 198 14.02 9.88 17.08
C ASN A 198 13.60 8.45 16.67
N VAL A 199 14.50 7.64 16.08
CA VAL A 199 14.23 6.27 15.63
C VAL A 199 14.96 5.26 16.49
N ARG A 200 14.27 4.23 16.98
CA ARG A 200 14.83 3.08 17.70
C ARG A 200 14.37 1.79 17.06
N ALA A 201 15.30 0.91 16.76
CA ALA A 201 15.05 -0.44 16.28
C ALA A 201 15.28 -1.46 17.39
N LEU A 202 14.29 -2.33 17.61
CA LEU A 202 14.32 -3.39 18.63
C LEU A 202 14.31 -4.75 17.93
N ARG A 203 15.39 -5.50 18.13
CA ARG A 203 15.53 -6.87 17.64
C ARG A 203 14.86 -7.84 18.62
N ILE A 204 13.81 -8.52 18.19
CA ILE A 204 12.99 -9.40 19.01
C ILE A 204 13.41 -10.86 18.80
N GLY A 205 13.61 -11.60 19.87
CA GLY A 205 13.84 -13.05 19.83
C GLY A 205 12.51 -13.80 19.61
N GLY A 206 12.05 -13.86 18.37
CA GLY A 206 10.76 -14.47 18.01
C GLY A 206 10.45 -14.23 16.53
N THR A 207 9.19 -14.39 16.17
CA THR A 207 8.66 -14.24 14.81
C THR A 207 8.11 -12.81 14.56
N PHE A 208 7.69 -12.54 13.33
CA PHE A 208 6.95 -11.31 13.00
C PHE A 208 5.62 -11.22 13.77
N ASP A 209 4.95 -12.35 13.99
CA ASP A 209 3.71 -12.39 14.78
C ASP A 209 3.97 -12.01 16.25
N ASP A 210 5.14 -12.37 16.82
CA ASP A 210 5.54 -11.92 18.15
C ASP A 210 5.77 -10.40 18.21
N CYS A 211 6.40 -9.82 17.18
CA CYS A 211 6.53 -8.37 17.07
C CYS A 211 5.16 -7.68 17.02
N GLN A 212 4.22 -8.21 16.25
CA GLN A 212 2.85 -7.68 16.19
C GLN A 212 2.12 -7.80 17.53
N ARG A 213 2.28 -8.93 18.22
CA ARG A 213 1.69 -9.16 19.54
C ARG A 213 2.18 -8.12 20.55
N LEU A 214 3.50 -7.89 20.62
CA LEU A 214 4.09 -6.89 21.51
C LEU A 214 3.57 -5.47 21.21
N VAL A 215 3.44 -5.11 19.95
CA VAL A 215 2.85 -3.81 19.57
C VAL A 215 1.40 -3.72 20.04
N LYS A 216 0.59 -4.77 19.85
CA LYS A 216 -0.81 -4.79 20.34
C LYS A 216 -0.88 -4.69 21.86
N GLU A 217 -0.04 -5.40 22.58
CA GLU A 217 0.04 -5.34 24.04
C GLU A 217 0.37 -3.92 24.52
N ALA A 218 1.35 -3.24 23.86
CA ALA A 218 1.68 -1.85 24.17
C ALA A 218 0.49 -0.89 23.95
N PHE A 219 -0.29 -1.09 22.90
CA PHE A 219 -1.51 -0.31 22.65
C PHE A 219 -2.61 -0.54 23.68
N LEU A 220 -2.65 -1.70 24.32
CA LEU A 220 -3.64 -2.05 25.34
C LEU A 220 -3.19 -1.68 26.75
N ASP A 221 -1.89 -1.50 27.00
CA ASP A 221 -1.35 -1.16 28.31
C ASP A 221 -1.73 0.27 28.72
N ALA A 222 -2.56 0.38 29.78
CA ALA A 222 -3.06 1.66 30.28
C ALA A 222 -1.93 2.58 30.79
N ARG A 223 -0.82 2.03 31.34
CA ARG A 223 0.31 2.83 31.85
C ARG A 223 1.10 3.43 30.72
N LEU A 224 1.33 2.64 29.65
CA LEU A 224 2.01 3.13 28.46
C LEU A 224 1.15 4.19 27.73
N ARG A 225 -0.15 3.94 27.58
CA ARG A 225 -1.09 4.90 26.97
C ARG A 225 -1.19 6.23 27.74
N ALA A 226 -1.08 6.19 29.05
CA ALA A 226 -1.06 7.41 29.86
C ALA A 226 0.20 8.28 29.67
N ARG A 227 1.30 7.67 29.20
CA ARG A 227 2.60 8.33 29.01
C ARG A 227 2.92 8.66 27.56
N HIS A 228 2.31 7.97 26.62
CA HIS A 228 2.64 8.05 25.21
C HIS A 228 1.37 8.19 24.36
N HIS A 229 1.39 9.12 23.41
CA HIS A 229 0.39 9.23 22.36
C HIS A 229 0.74 8.24 21.26
N PHE A 230 0.18 7.04 21.33
CA PHE A 230 0.48 5.99 20.36
C PHE A 230 -0.27 6.18 19.04
N SER A 231 0.42 5.90 17.93
CA SER A 231 -0.16 5.68 16.62
C SER A 231 0.54 4.53 15.91
N SER A 232 -0.02 4.07 14.81
CA SER A 232 0.55 3.00 14.00
C SER A 232 0.88 3.50 12.59
N ALA A 233 2.05 3.10 12.09
CA ALA A 233 2.41 3.29 10.69
C ALA A 233 2.35 1.98 9.88
N ASN A 234 1.69 0.94 10.35
CA ASN A 234 1.40 -0.27 9.59
C ASN A 234 0.23 -0.04 8.59
N SER A 235 -0.04 -1.01 7.74
CA SER A 235 -1.11 -0.94 6.71
C SER A 235 -2.54 -0.90 7.27
N ILE A 236 -2.71 -1.05 8.60
CA ILE A 236 -3.97 -0.82 9.28
C ILE A 236 -4.37 0.67 9.29
N ASN A 237 -3.39 1.58 9.27
CA ASN A 237 -3.64 3.01 9.19
C ASN A 237 -4.09 3.39 7.78
N VAL A 238 -5.26 4.06 7.66
CA VAL A 238 -5.81 4.51 6.38
C VAL A 238 -4.89 5.49 5.65
N GLY A 239 -4.11 6.29 6.38
CA GLY A 239 -3.11 7.20 5.82
C GLY A 239 -1.94 6.50 5.13
N ARG A 240 -1.72 5.20 5.40
CA ARG A 240 -0.78 4.35 4.65
C ARG A 240 -1.42 3.77 3.38
N LEU A 241 -2.73 3.68 3.34
CA LEU A 241 -3.47 3.01 2.27
C LEU A 241 -3.84 3.96 1.13
N LEU A 242 -4.39 5.13 1.46
CA LEU A 242 -4.82 6.13 0.48
C LEU A 242 -3.74 6.48 -0.56
N PRO A 243 -2.48 6.79 -0.18
CA PRO A 243 -1.45 7.16 -1.14
C PRO A 243 -1.08 6.03 -2.12
N GLN A 244 -1.36 4.77 -1.77
CA GLN A 244 -1.10 3.64 -2.65
C GLN A 244 -2.07 3.59 -3.85
N MET A 245 -3.22 4.26 -3.78
CA MET A 245 -4.10 4.39 -4.95
C MET A 245 -3.44 5.16 -6.09
N VAL A 246 -2.59 6.13 -5.77
CA VAL A 246 -2.03 7.10 -6.72
C VAL A 246 -1.27 6.41 -7.85
N TYR A 247 -0.43 5.43 -7.54
CA TYR A 247 0.32 4.72 -8.57
C TYR A 247 -0.56 3.74 -9.38
N TYR A 248 -1.65 3.23 -8.82
CA TYR A 248 -2.63 2.45 -9.60
C TYR A 248 -3.44 3.34 -10.55
N VAL A 249 -3.83 4.51 -10.08
CA VAL A 249 -4.47 5.54 -10.93
C VAL A 249 -3.52 5.94 -12.06
N ALA A 250 -2.28 6.30 -11.73
CA ALA A 250 -1.28 6.70 -12.71
C ALA A 250 -1.02 5.63 -13.78
N SER A 251 -0.76 4.39 -13.34
CA SER A 251 -0.43 3.29 -14.24
C SER A 251 -1.62 2.81 -15.08
N SER A 252 -2.82 2.78 -14.52
CA SER A 252 -4.02 2.39 -15.29
C SER A 252 -4.36 3.39 -16.38
N LEU A 253 -4.29 4.70 -16.08
CA LEU A 253 -4.47 5.77 -17.06
C LEU A 253 -3.35 5.78 -18.12
N ASP A 254 -2.11 5.45 -17.74
CA ASP A 254 -1.00 5.37 -18.67
C ASP A 254 -1.19 4.22 -19.68
N VAL A 255 -1.50 3.03 -19.19
CA VAL A 255 -1.71 1.86 -20.04
C VAL A 255 -2.94 2.02 -20.93
N GLU A 256 -4.02 2.58 -20.41
CA GLU A 256 -5.21 2.87 -21.25
C GLU A 256 -4.88 3.83 -22.40
N ARG A 257 -4.10 4.90 -22.15
CA ARG A 257 -3.65 5.81 -23.21
C ARG A 257 -2.77 5.13 -24.27
N ARG A 258 -1.90 4.19 -23.84
CA ARG A 258 -0.95 3.49 -24.72
C ARG A 258 -1.59 2.39 -25.53
N THR A 259 -2.64 1.76 -24.99
CA THR A 259 -3.22 0.54 -25.56
C THR A 259 -4.68 0.67 -26.00
N GLY A 260 -5.39 1.70 -25.54
CA GLY A 260 -6.83 1.83 -25.70
C GLY A 260 -7.65 0.83 -24.86
N LYS A 261 -6.99 0.08 -23.95
CA LYS A 261 -7.62 -0.98 -23.14
C LYS A 261 -7.40 -0.75 -21.66
N ARG A 262 -8.34 -1.21 -20.83
CA ARG A 262 -8.20 -1.23 -19.37
C ARG A 262 -7.09 -2.18 -18.93
N ALA A 263 -6.31 -1.79 -17.93
CA ALA A 263 -5.23 -2.60 -17.40
C ALA A 263 -5.73 -3.69 -16.44
N SER A 264 -5.12 -4.88 -16.51
CA SER A 264 -5.28 -5.95 -15.52
C SER A 264 -4.02 -6.04 -14.66
N TYR A 265 -4.17 -6.30 -13.37
CA TYR A 265 -3.06 -6.30 -12.41
C TYR A 265 -2.84 -7.66 -11.77
N ILE A 266 -1.58 -8.03 -11.60
CA ILE A 266 -1.15 -9.13 -10.73
C ILE A 266 -0.32 -8.51 -9.61
N ILE A 267 -0.82 -8.62 -8.37
CA ILE A 267 -0.32 -7.86 -7.23
C ILE A 267 0.24 -8.82 -6.17
N PRO A 268 1.55 -8.78 -5.86
CA PRO A 268 2.10 -9.48 -4.70
C PRO A 268 1.38 -9.05 -3.43
N ALA A 269 0.78 -9.99 -2.72
CA ALA A 269 -0.15 -9.71 -1.63
C ALA A 269 0.18 -10.50 -0.36
N GLY A 270 0.41 -9.79 0.74
CA GLY A 270 0.48 -10.32 2.10
C GLY A 270 -0.68 -9.80 2.92
N ASN A 271 -0.51 -8.62 3.57
CA ASN A 271 -1.55 -7.98 4.40
C ASN A 271 -2.65 -7.25 3.58
N LEU A 272 -2.71 -7.44 2.27
CA LEU A 272 -3.69 -6.91 1.32
C LEU A 272 -3.74 -5.38 1.16
N GLY A 273 -2.99 -4.58 1.92
CA GLY A 273 -3.09 -3.11 1.86
C GLY A 273 -2.82 -2.55 0.46
N ASN A 274 -1.76 -3.03 -0.20
CA ASN A 274 -1.42 -2.64 -1.57
C ASN A 274 -2.53 -3.00 -2.56
N ALA A 275 -2.99 -4.24 -2.54
CA ALA A 275 -4.07 -4.70 -3.41
C ALA A 275 -5.39 -3.98 -3.15
N PHE A 276 -5.71 -3.66 -1.89
CA PHE A 276 -6.92 -2.95 -1.54
C PHE A 276 -6.94 -1.52 -2.10
N ALA A 277 -5.78 -0.87 -2.21
CA ALA A 277 -5.67 0.42 -2.89
C ALA A 277 -6.07 0.32 -4.39
N ALA A 278 -5.69 -0.76 -5.08
CA ALA A 278 -6.12 -1.03 -6.44
C ALA A 278 -7.65 -1.29 -6.52
N MET A 279 -8.22 -1.99 -5.53
CA MET A 279 -9.66 -2.23 -5.45
C MET A 279 -10.44 -0.91 -5.28
N TRP A 280 -9.98 0.00 -4.45
CA TRP A 280 -10.58 1.33 -4.34
C TRP A 280 -10.48 2.12 -5.63
N ALA A 281 -9.30 2.16 -6.27
CA ALA A 281 -9.14 2.83 -7.56
C ALA A 281 -10.13 2.27 -8.61
N ARG A 282 -10.28 0.94 -8.69
CA ARG A 282 -11.26 0.30 -9.58
C ARG A 282 -12.70 0.68 -9.24
N ALA A 283 -13.06 0.66 -7.95
CA ALA A 283 -14.41 1.01 -7.48
C ALA A 283 -14.75 2.48 -7.72
N MET A 284 -13.75 3.36 -7.79
CA MET A 284 -13.89 4.78 -8.16
C MET A 284 -13.91 5.01 -9.67
N GLY A 285 -13.93 3.97 -10.51
CA GLY A 285 -14.10 4.05 -11.96
C GLY A 285 -12.81 4.20 -12.77
N PHE A 286 -11.63 4.11 -12.15
CA PHE A 286 -10.37 4.09 -12.92
C PHE A 286 -10.25 2.84 -13.81
N PRO A 287 -9.52 2.91 -14.93
CA PRO A 287 -9.51 1.87 -15.97
C PRO A 287 -8.73 0.61 -15.55
N ILE A 288 -9.23 -0.06 -14.51
CA ILE A 288 -8.73 -1.34 -14.00
C ILE A 288 -9.72 -2.43 -14.36
N ALA A 289 -9.29 -3.43 -15.13
CA ALA A 289 -10.13 -4.54 -15.59
C ALA A 289 -10.19 -5.67 -14.56
N ARG A 290 -9.06 -6.32 -14.30
CA ARG A 290 -8.96 -7.47 -13.38
C ARG A 290 -7.89 -7.23 -12.31
N ILE A 291 -8.07 -7.85 -11.16
CA ILE A 291 -7.07 -7.87 -10.07
C ILE A 291 -6.88 -9.32 -9.64
N ILE A 292 -5.65 -9.82 -9.79
CA ILE A 292 -5.23 -11.12 -9.30
C ILE A 292 -4.23 -10.90 -8.15
N LEU A 293 -4.46 -11.56 -7.03
CA LEU A 293 -3.61 -11.51 -5.87
C LEU A 293 -2.59 -12.66 -5.95
N ALA A 294 -1.30 -12.33 -6.00
CA ALA A 294 -0.23 -13.32 -5.98
C ALA A 294 0.29 -13.49 -4.55
N HIS A 295 0.07 -14.66 -3.96
CA HIS A 295 0.51 -15.01 -2.61
C HIS A 295 1.70 -15.98 -2.66
N ASN A 296 2.51 -15.99 -1.59
CA ASN A 296 3.50 -17.02 -1.33
C ASN A 296 2.81 -18.27 -0.71
N ALA A 297 3.55 -19.10 0.01
CA ALA A 297 2.99 -20.29 0.68
C ALA A 297 1.97 -19.97 1.80
N ASN A 298 1.79 -18.70 2.16
CA ASN A 298 0.76 -18.25 3.10
C ASN A 298 -0.59 -18.10 2.39
N ARG A 299 -1.36 -19.19 2.34
CA ARG A 299 -2.49 -19.41 1.43
C ARG A 299 -3.86 -19.01 1.98
N THR A 300 -3.95 -18.27 3.07
CA THR A 300 -5.25 -17.95 3.70
C THR A 300 -6.24 -17.31 2.72
N VAL A 301 -5.81 -16.36 1.89
CA VAL A 301 -6.68 -15.71 0.89
C VAL A 301 -6.97 -16.60 -0.31
N PRO A 302 -5.99 -17.26 -0.96
CA PRO A 302 -6.27 -18.23 -2.02
C PRO A 302 -7.25 -19.33 -1.60
N ASP A 303 -7.08 -19.89 -0.39
CA ASP A 303 -7.97 -20.92 0.14
C ASP A 303 -9.39 -20.36 0.38
N PHE A 304 -9.50 -19.15 0.96
CA PHE A 304 -10.79 -18.50 1.14
C PHE A 304 -11.52 -18.26 -0.20
N LEU A 305 -10.81 -17.78 -1.23
CA LEU A 305 -11.44 -17.55 -2.54
C LEU A 305 -11.85 -18.84 -3.27
N ARG A 306 -11.24 -19.98 -2.90
CA ARG A 306 -11.59 -21.29 -3.45
C ARG A 306 -12.83 -21.89 -2.78
N ASP A 307 -12.93 -21.82 -1.43
CA ASP A 307 -13.94 -22.56 -0.67
C ASP A 307 -14.89 -21.70 0.19
N GLY A 308 -14.68 -20.40 0.27
CA GLY A 308 -15.53 -19.46 1.01
C GLY A 308 -15.30 -19.42 2.52
N GLU A 309 -14.40 -20.26 3.06
CA GLU A 309 -14.14 -20.30 4.48
C GLU A 309 -12.90 -19.50 4.88
N TRP A 310 -13.07 -18.56 5.80
CA TRP A 310 -11.97 -17.78 6.35
C TRP A 310 -11.27 -18.53 7.47
N ARG A 311 -10.09 -19.08 7.19
CA ARG A 311 -9.29 -19.89 8.13
C ARG A 311 -7.89 -19.28 8.31
N PRO A 312 -7.71 -18.26 9.16
CA PRO A 312 -6.40 -17.74 9.48
C PRO A 312 -5.49 -18.84 10.06
N ARG A 313 -4.20 -18.77 9.70
CA ARG A 313 -3.18 -19.73 10.14
C ARG A 313 -1.95 -18.97 10.66
N PRO A 314 -1.11 -19.58 11.49
CA PRO A 314 0.24 -19.04 11.72
C PRO A 314 0.96 -18.83 10.39
N SER A 315 1.72 -17.75 10.28
CA SER A 315 2.50 -17.49 9.08
C SER A 315 3.65 -18.50 8.94
N VAL A 316 3.95 -18.88 7.70
CA VAL A 316 5.13 -19.69 7.37
C VAL A 316 6.16 -18.78 6.68
N GLN A 317 7.43 -18.99 7.03
CA GLN A 317 8.54 -18.24 6.46
C GLN A 317 8.78 -18.65 5.01
N THR A 318 8.98 -17.66 4.13
CA THR A 318 9.23 -17.86 2.70
C THR A 318 10.30 -16.89 2.18
N LEU A 319 10.75 -17.11 0.93
CA LEU A 319 11.64 -16.18 0.22
C LEU A 319 11.00 -14.79 0.00
N ALA A 320 9.69 -14.74 -0.16
CA ALA A 320 8.93 -13.50 -0.30
C ALA A 320 8.46 -13.00 1.07
N SER A 321 9.39 -12.76 2.00
CA SER A 321 9.17 -12.57 3.43
C SER A 321 8.20 -11.42 3.80
N ALA A 322 8.14 -10.35 3.02
CA ALA A 322 7.18 -9.26 3.26
C ALA A 322 5.71 -9.66 3.02
N MET A 323 5.47 -10.86 2.49
CA MET A 323 4.16 -11.47 2.26
C MET A 323 3.86 -12.60 3.26
N ASP A 324 4.72 -12.86 4.26
CA ASP A 324 4.52 -13.89 5.29
C ASP A 324 3.45 -13.45 6.28
N VAL A 325 2.21 -13.55 5.87
CA VAL A 325 1.03 -13.10 6.61
C VAL A 325 -0.03 -14.19 6.60
N GLY A 326 -0.25 -14.81 7.76
CA GLY A 326 -1.24 -15.88 7.93
C GLY A 326 -2.67 -15.36 8.19
N ASN A 327 -2.81 -14.09 8.64
CA ASN A 327 -4.09 -13.44 8.91
C ASN A 327 -4.08 -11.98 8.43
N PRO A 328 -4.33 -11.73 7.13
CA PRO A 328 -4.32 -10.40 6.53
C PRO A 328 -5.34 -9.44 7.17
N SER A 329 -4.87 -8.42 7.89
CA SER A 329 -5.72 -7.45 8.60
C SER A 329 -6.65 -6.69 7.64
N ASN A 330 -6.18 -6.36 6.42
CA ASN A 330 -6.99 -5.61 5.46
C ASN A 330 -8.12 -6.43 4.82
N MET A 331 -8.26 -7.72 5.15
CA MET A 331 -9.46 -8.48 4.77
C MET A 331 -10.74 -7.87 5.36
N GLU A 332 -10.65 -7.19 6.50
CA GLU A 332 -11.79 -6.42 7.04
C GLU A 332 -12.25 -5.32 6.06
N ARG A 333 -11.30 -4.61 5.42
CA ARG A 333 -11.62 -3.60 4.41
C ARG A 333 -12.15 -4.21 3.12
N VAL A 334 -11.62 -5.36 2.70
CA VAL A 334 -12.15 -6.08 1.52
C VAL A 334 -13.60 -6.45 1.75
N ARG A 335 -13.95 -6.95 2.93
CA ARG A 335 -15.34 -7.30 3.29
C ARG A 335 -16.23 -6.06 3.46
N ALA A 336 -15.69 -4.92 3.86
CA ALA A 336 -16.44 -3.67 3.90
C ALA A 336 -16.78 -3.16 2.48
N LEU A 337 -15.87 -3.38 1.50
CA LEU A 337 -16.09 -3.01 0.11
C LEU A 337 -16.97 -4.03 -0.65
N TYR A 338 -16.78 -5.33 -0.36
CA TYR A 338 -17.47 -6.47 -0.97
C TYR A 338 -18.11 -7.31 0.13
N PRO A 339 -19.39 -7.05 0.52
CA PRO A 339 -19.96 -7.59 1.75
C PRO A 339 -20.26 -9.09 1.74
N SER A 340 -20.26 -9.75 0.58
CA SER A 340 -20.51 -11.18 0.48
C SER A 340 -19.35 -11.92 -0.18
N PHE A 341 -19.22 -13.23 0.09
CA PHE A 341 -18.24 -14.08 -0.60
C PHE A 341 -18.43 -14.03 -2.13
N ALA A 342 -19.65 -14.09 -2.61
CA ALA A 342 -19.94 -13.98 -4.04
C ALA A 342 -19.40 -12.67 -4.63
N SER A 343 -19.62 -11.54 -3.96
CA SER A 343 -19.10 -10.25 -4.40
C SER A 343 -17.56 -10.21 -4.35
N VAL A 344 -16.91 -10.79 -3.34
CA VAL A 344 -15.45 -10.88 -3.31
C VAL A 344 -14.93 -11.70 -4.49
N SER A 345 -15.49 -12.88 -4.73
CA SER A 345 -15.07 -13.82 -5.79
C SER A 345 -15.35 -13.31 -7.21
N GLU A 346 -16.37 -12.49 -7.39
CA GLU A 346 -16.64 -11.80 -8.66
C GLU A 346 -15.54 -10.79 -9.01
N HIS A 347 -14.96 -10.14 -8.01
CA HIS A 347 -14.05 -9.02 -8.22
C HIS A 347 -12.56 -9.39 -8.09
N LEU A 348 -12.24 -10.50 -7.42
CA LEU A 348 -10.87 -10.90 -7.09
C LEU A 348 -10.65 -12.37 -7.41
N SER A 349 -9.44 -12.67 -7.85
CA SER A 349 -8.88 -14.01 -7.83
C SER A 349 -7.54 -14.02 -7.11
N ALA A 350 -7.11 -15.19 -6.63
CA ALA A 350 -5.83 -15.31 -5.93
C ALA A 350 -5.16 -16.65 -6.24
N GLU A 351 -3.85 -16.59 -6.37
CA GLU A 351 -2.97 -17.74 -6.61
C GLU A 351 -1.87 -17.80 -5.54
N SER A 352 -1.38 -18.99 -5.28
CA SER A 352 -0.24 -19.21 -4.38
C SER A 352 0.95 -19.81 -5.12
N VAL A 353 2.15 -19.34 -4.79
CA VAL A 353 3.41 -19.75 -5.39
C VAL A 353 4.38 -20.16 -4.28
N ASP A 354 4.96 -21.34 -4.36
CA ASP A 354 5.95 -21.84 -3.41
C ASP A 354 7.37 -21.33 -3.74
N ASP A 355 8.29 -21.50 -2.78
CA ASP A 355 9.67 -21.01 -2.89
C ASP A 355 10.47 -21.66 -4.03
N ALA A 356 10.24 -22.93 -4.32
CA ALA A 356 10.92 -23.61 -5.43
C ALA A 356 10.51 -22.98 -6.76
N THR A 357 9.23 -22.69 -6.91
CA THR A 357 8.67 -22.03 -8.09
C THR A 357 9.14 -20.57 -8.19
N ILE A 358 9.21 -19.84 -7.07
CA ILE A 358 9.76 -18.47 -7.02
C ILE A 358 11.20 -18.45 -7.53
N ARG A 359 12.07 -19.35 -7.03
CA ARG A 359 13.47 -19.46 -7.48
C ARG A 359 13.56 -19.73 -8.97
N ARG A 360 12.82 -20.70 -9.46
CA ARG A 360 12.77 -21.04 -10.89
C ARG A 360 12.33 -19.83 -11.73
N ARG A 361 11.28 -19.11 -11.30
CA ARG A 361 10.76 -17.95 -12.04
C ARG A 361 11.77 -16.80 -12.13
N ILE A 362 12.50 -16.52 -11.06
CA ILE A 362 13.58 -15.53 -11.09
C ILE A 362 14.59 -15.86 -12.18
N GLY A 363 15.08 -17.12 -12.25
CA GLY A 363 16.06 -17.55 -13.23
C GLY A 363 15.52 -17.57 -14.67
N GLU A 364 14.33 -18.14 -14.88
CA GLU A 364 13.71 -18.24 -16.22
C GLU A 364 13.43 -16.87 -16.84
N ASP A 365 12.86 -15.92 -16.06
CA ASP A 365 12.53 -14.60 -16.59
C ASP A 365 13.77 -13.72 -16.78
N PHE A 366 14.82 -13.93 -15.98
CA PHE A 366 16.11 -13.30 -16.23
C PHE A 366 16.69 -13.77 -17.58
N MET A 367 16.71 -15.07 -17.84
CA MET A 367 17.22 -15.62 -19.12
C MET A 367 16.34 -15.20 -20.30
N ARG A 368 15.03 -15.18 -20.15
CA ARG A 368 14.09 -14.93 -21.23
C ARG A 368 13.93 -13.43 -21.55
N PHE A 369 13.79 -12.61 -20.51
CA PHE A 369 13.42 -11.20 -20.64
C PHE A 369 14.54 -10.24 -20.19
N GLY A 370 15.59 -10.75 -19.53
CA GLY A 370 16.62 -9.93 -18.88
C GLY A 370 16.08 -9.18 -17.65
N ARG A 371 14.96 -9.61 -17.09
CA ARG A 371 14.32 -8.96 -15.93
C ARG A 371 14.81 -9.57 -14.62
N GLU A 372 15.27 -8.73 -13.72
CA GLU A 372 15.68 -9.09 -12.38
C GLU A 372 14.49 -8.89 -11.44
N TRP A 373 13.94 -9.99 -10.93
CA TRP A 373 12.82 -9.94 -9.99
C TRP A 373 13.29 -10.12 -8.55
N CYS A 374 12.76 -9.32 -7.63
CA CYS A 374 12.77 -9.72 -6.23
C CYS A 374 11.80 -10.90 -6.02
N PRO A 375 11.94 -11.68 -4.93
CA PRO A 375 11.07 -12.85 -4.68
C PRO A 375 9.57 -12.51 -4.70
N HIS A 376 9.19 -11.32 -4.23
CA HIS A 376 7.80 -10.85 -4.23
C HIS A 376 7.27 -10.65 -5.65
N THR A 377 8.02 -9.96 -6.51
CA THR A 377 7.63 -9.73 -7.91
C THR A 377 7.59 -11.05 -8.69
N ALA A 378 8.49 -12.00 -8.37
CA ALA A 378 8.51 -13.31 -8.99
C ALA A 378 7.23 -14.12 -8.73
N THR A 379 6.52 -13.90 -7.59
CA THR A 379 5.20 -14.53 -7.39
C THR A 379 4.18 -14.01 -8.40
N ALA A 380 4.16 -12.71 -8.67
CA ALA A 380 3.27 -12.14 -9.67
C ALA A 380 3.64 -12.58 -11.10
N ALA A 381 4.94 -12.66 -11.40
CA ALA A 381 5.42 -13.15 -12.69
C ALA A 381 5.03 -14.61 -12.93
N GLU A 382 5.09 -15.47 -11.91
CA GLU A 382 4.63 -16.85 -12.02
C GLU A 382 3.11 -16.94 -12.25
N VAL A 383 2.33 -16.17 -11.54
CA VAL A 383 0.86 -16.13 -11.73
C VAL A 383 0.51 -15.70 -13.16
N TYR A 384 1.26 -14.74 -13.73
CA TYR A 384 1.10 -14.36 -15.14
C TYR A 384 1.38 -15.52 -16.09
N GLN A 385 2.42 -16.32 -15.86
CA GLN A 385 2.74 -17.45 -16.71
C GLN A 385 1.68 -18.57 -16.68
N ARG A 386 0.93 -18.67 -15.57
CA ARG A 386 -0.18 -19.64 -15.43
C ARG A 386 -1.46 -19.23 -16.18
N LEU A 387 -1.58 -17.96 -16.60
CA LEU A 387 -2.68 -17.52 -17.42
C LEU A 387 -2.65 -18.21 -18.79
N SER A 388 -3.83 -18.52 -19.34
CA SER A 388 -3.96 -19.01 -20.70
C SER A 388 -3.45 -17.97 -21.72
N GLU A 389 -3.07 -18.40 -22.91
CA GLU A 389 -2.64 -17.47 -23.98
C GLU A 389 -3.72 -16.43 -24.31
N GLY A 390 -4.99 -16.82 -24.34
CA GLY A 390 -6.10 -15.89 -24.58
C GLY A 390 -6.14 -14.79 -23.50
N GLU A 391 -6.09 -15.18 -22.22
CA GLU A 391 -6.10 -14.21 -21.12
C GLU A 391 -4.94 -13.23 -21.19
N ARG A 392 -3.74 -13.68 -21.57
CA ARG A 392 -2.56 -12.81 -21.71
C ARG A 392 -2.70 -11.81 -22.85
N ARG A 393 -3.35 -12.18 -23.96
CA ARG A 393 -3.52 -11.33 -25.15
C ARG A 393 -4.71 -10.39 -25.09
N ASP A 394 -5.76 -10.78 -24.36
CA ASP A 394 -7.03 -10.04 -24.36
C ASP A 394 -6.93 -8.66 -23.71
N ASN A 395 -6.13 -8.55 -22.63
CA ASN A 395 -5.95 -7.31 -21.91
C ASN A 395 -4.47 -7.06 -21.59
N PRO A 396 -4.04 -5.79 -21.51
CA PRO A 396 -2.72 -5.47 -21.02
C PRO A 396 -2.59 -5.84 -19.52
N TRP A 397 -1.56 -6.61 -19.19
CA TRP A 397 -1.27 -7.02 -17.83
C TRP A 397 -0.15 -6.18 -17.23
N ILE A 398 -0.31 -5.84 -15.96
CA ILE A 398 0.69 -5.12 -15.17
C ILE A 398 1.12 -6.01 -13.99
N LEU A 399 2.39 -6.39 -13.96
CA LEU A 399 3.02 -6.97 -12.78
C LEU A 399 3.44 -5.83 -11.83
N VAL A 400 3.07 -5.92 -10.55
CA VAL A 400 3.44 -4.92 -9.57
C VAL A 400 4.77 -5.29 -8.93
N ALA A 401 5.84 -4.57 -9.28
CA ALA A 401 7.18 -4.75 -8.74
C ALA A 401 7.33 -3.94 -7.44
N THR A 402 7.19 -4.63 -6.32
CA THR A 402 7.01 -4.03 -4.99
C THR A 402 8.30 -3.66 -4.29
N ALA A 403 9.45 -4.24 -4.66
CA ALA A 403 10.76 -3.95 -4.10
C ALA A 403 11.86 -4.19 -5.13
N HIS A 404 12.97 -3.47 -4.97
CA HIS A 404 14.14 -3.67 -5.82
C HIS A 404 14.84 -5.00 -5.49
N PRO A 405 15.28 -5.79 -6.49
CA PRO A 405 15.95 -7.08 -6.27
C PRO A 405 17.23 -6.99 -5.43
N ALA A 406 17.95 -5.87 -5.48
CA ALA A 406 19.13 -5.64 -4.67
C ALA A 406 18.91 -5.75 -3.15
N LYS A 407 17.68 -5.63 -2.67
CA LYS A 407 17.35 -5.84 -1.23
C LYS A 407 17.38 -7.31 -0.83
N PHE A 408 17.38 -8.20 -1.80
CA PHE A 408 17.32 -9.66 -1.68
C PHE A 408 18.47 -10.31 -2.47
N ASN A 409 19.64 -9.67 -2.43
CA ASN A 409 20.82 -10.09 -3.18
C ASN A 409 21.28 -11.51 -2.85
N ASP A 410 21.15 -11.92 -1.61
CA ASP A 410 21.42 -13.26 -1.10
C ASP A 410 20.56 -14.36 -1.75
N ILE A 411 19.38 -14.00 -2.23
CA ILE A 411 18.46 -14.88 -2.95
C ILE A 411 18.63 -14.75 -4.46
N VAL A 412 18.67 -13.52 -4.97
CA VAL A 412 18.59 -13.23 -6.40
C VAL A 412 19.91 -13.48 -7.11
N GLU A 413 21.03 -12.95 -6.60
CA GLU A 413 22.34 -13.02 -7.27
C GLU A 413 22.81 -14.46 -7.53
N PRO A 414 22.69 -15.42 -6.57
CA PRO A 414 23.06 -16.83 -6.84
C PRO A 414 22.21 -17.49 -7.93
N ILE A 415 20.96 -17.05 -8.14
CA ILE A 415 20.06 -17.60 -9.14
C ILE A 415 20.39 -17.08 -10.53
N ILE A 416 20.67 -15.78 -10.65
CA ILE A 416 20.94 -15.14 -11.95
C ILE A 416 22.42 -15.16 -12.36
N GLY A 417 23.30 -15.56 -11.43
CA GLY A 417 24.74 -15.70 -11.68
C GLY A 417 25.49 -14.38 -11.84
N LYS A 418 24.92 -13.25 -11.38
CA LYS A 418 25.57 -11.93 -11.39
C LYS A 418 25.11 -11.06 -10.21
N SER A 419 25.91 -10.02 -9.91
CA SER A 419 25.51 -9.01 -8.94
C SER A 419 24.37 -8.14 -9.47
N VAL A 420 23.46 -7.75 -8.58
CA VAL A 420 22.37 -6.80 -8.85
C VAL A 420 22.82 -5.40 -8.49
N ASP A 421 22.68 -4.47 -9.42
CA ASP A 421 23.03 -3.06 -9.20
C ASP A 421 22.21 -2.48 -8.04
N VAL A 422 22.90 -1.80 -7.13
CA VAL A 422 22.26 -1.15 -5.98
C VAL A 422 21.85 0.26 -6.38
N PRO A 423 20.56 0.62 -6.30
CA PRO A 423 20.13 1.99 -6.62
C PRO A 423 20.83 3.04 -5.74
N PRO A 424 21.13 4.24 -6.26
CA PRO A 424 21.85 5.28 -5.50
C PRO A 424 21.22 5.62 -4.15
N ALA A 425 19.89 5.72 -4.10
CA ALA A 425 19.17 5.99 -2.84
C ALA A 425 19.37 4.87 -1.80
N LEU A 426 19.36 3.62 -2.23
CA LEU A 426 19.62 2.47 -1.36
C LEU A 426 21.10 2.43 -0.94
N SER A 427 22.05 2.73 -1.85
CA SER A 427 23.47 2.80 -1.53
C SER A 427 23.77 3.83 -0.44
N GLN A 428 23.10 4.99 -0.46
CA GLN A 428 23.26 6.02 0.57
C GLN A 428 22.80 5.55 1.96
N LEU A 429 21.80 4.69 2.03
CA LEU A 429 21.32 4.12 3.30
C LEU A 429 22.20 2.95 3.78
N LEU A 430 22.94 2.31 2.89
CA LEU A 430 23.82 1.19 3.21
C LEU A 430 25.27 1.62 3.49
N ALA A 431 25.62 2.88 3.23
CA ALA A 431 26.91 3.47 3.54
C ALA A 431 27.01 3.89 5.01
#